data_622da77289cdebd92d5de7d1645a966a
#
_entry.id   622da77289cdebd92d5de7d1645a966a
#
_cell.length_a   1.000
_cell.length_b   1.000
_cell.length_c   1.000
_cell.angle_alpha   90.00
_cell.angle_beta   90.00
_cell.angle_gamma   90.00
#
_symmetry.space_group_name_H-M   'P 1'
#
loop_
_entity.id
_entity.type
_entity.pdbx_description
1 polymer ?
#
loop_
_entity_poly.entity_id
_entity_poly.type
_entity_poly.pdbx_seq_one_letter_code
_entity_poly.pdbx_strand_id
1 'polypeptide(L)'
;MSINKIVYVAILKLNGYGIVDLVERPDCIRGLDAFDVLSNEAENDDCGEGVYEVLLLRETLDANGNLIKSRQVKRAIIDRGDEL
;
A
#
# COMPACT_ATOMS: atom_id res chain seq x y z
N MET A 1 -5.55 30.44 5.90
CA MET A 1 -5.51 29.56 4.72
C MET A 1 -5.07 28.16 5.15
N SER A 2 -5.84 27.17 4.80
CA SER A 2 -5.47 25.81 5.14
C SER A 2 -4.56 25.24 4.05
N ILE A 3 -3.57 24.48 4.45
CA ILE A 3 -2.64 23.83 3.53
C ILE A 3 -2.89 22.34 3.62
N ASN A 4 -3.29 21.76 2.51
CA ASN A 4 -3.49 20.32 2.45
C ASN A 4 -2.15 19.63 2.32
N LYS A 5 -2.05 18.47 2.95
CA LYS A 5 -0.85 17.65 2.92
C LYS A 5 -1.12 16.41 2.08
N ILE A 6 -0.18 16.04 1.26
CA ILE A 6 -0.29 14.84 0.45
C ILE A 6 0.69 13.80 0.96
N VAL A 7 0.18 12.59 1.20
CA VAL A 7 1.02 11.47 1.60
C VAL A 7 0.71 10.29 0.68
N TYR A 8 1.66 9.39 0.57
CA TYR A 8 1.50 8.17 -0.20
C TYR A 8 1.56 6.98 0.75
N VAL A 9 0.55 6.13 0.67
CA VAL A 9 0.43 5.00 1.59
C VAL A 9 0.49 3.72 0.77
N ALA A 10 1.49 2.90 1.04
CA ALA A 10 1.62 1.58 0.42
C ALA A 10 1.08 0.56 1.40
N ILE A 11 0.21 -0.30 0.94
CA ILE A 11 -0.49 -1.27 1.79
C ILE A 11 -0.32 -2.66 1.21
N LEU A 12 0.04 -3.61 2.06
CA LEU A 12 0.06 -5.03 1.73
C LEU A 12 -1.09 -5.70 2.45
N LYS A 13 -1.97 -6.34 1.69
CA LYS A 13 -3.14 -7.02 2.25
C LYS A 13 -3.10 -8.49 1.87
N LEU A 14 -3.54 -9.32 2.78
CA LEU A 14 -3.76 -10.75 2.51
C LEU A 14 -5.27 -10.97 2.45
N ASN A 15 -5.73 -11.54 1.34
CA ASN A 15 -7.14 -11.77 1.13
C ASN A 15 -7.71 -12.68 2.20
N GLY A 16 -8.82 -12.24 2.81
CA GLY A 16 -9.47 -12.99 3.89
C GLY A 16 -8.85 -12.76 5.25
N TYR A 17 -7.77 -12.01 5.35
CA TYR A 17 -7.10 -11.76 6.62
C TYR A 17 -7.07 -10.27 6.97
N GLY A 18 -6.68 -9.42 6.02
CA GLY A 18 -6.62 -7.99 6.23
C GLY A 18 -5.25 -7.41 5.92
N ILE A 19 -4.96 -6.28 6.52
CA ILE A 19 -3.69 -5.58 6.28
C ILE A 19 -2.56 -6.31 6.99
N VAL A 20 -1.54 -6.66 6.22
CA VAL A 20 -0.32 -7.30 6.73
C VAL A 20 0.74 -6.26 7.05
N ASP A 21 0.84 -5.24 6.19
CA ASP A 21 1.85 -4.20 6.37
C ASP A 21 1.36 -2.92 5.74
N LEU A 22 1.86 -1.79 6.25
CA LEU A 22 1.48 -0.47 5.79
C LEU A 22 2.65 0.47 5.95
N VAL A 23 2.94 1.23 4.90
CA VAL A 23 4.07 2.17 4.90
C VAL A 23 3.61 3.50 4.34
N GLU A 24 3.87 4.58 5.06
CA GLU A 24 3.52 5.93 4.62
C GLU A 24 4.78 6.66 4.17
N ARG A 25 4.68 7.38 3.05
CA ARG A 25 5.81 8.14 2.51
C ARG A 25 5.35 9.53 2.08
N PRO A 26 6.25 10.51 2.12
CA PRO A 26 5.86 11.91 1.86
C PRO A 26 5.77 12.28 0.39
N ASP A 27 6.29 11.48 -0.51
CA ASP A 27 6.26 11.81 -1.93
C ASP A 27 6.04 10.58 -2.80
N CYS A 28 5.76 10.82 -4.07
CA CYS A 28 5.39 9.77 -5.01
C CYS A 28 6.54 8.78 -5.25
N ILE A 29 7.76 9.29 -5.37
CA ILE A 29 8.91 8.43 -5.67
C ILE A 29 9.14 7.44 -4.54
N ARG A 30 9.11 7.91 -3.30
CA ARG A 30 9.26 7.05 -2.15
C ARG A 30 8.06 6.13 -1.96
N GLY A 31 6.87 6.62 -2.33
CA GLY A 31 5.67 5.78 -2.30
C GLY A 31 5.77 4.62 -3.26
N LEU A 32 6.23 4.88 -4.49
CA LEU A 32 6.42 3.83 -5.48
C LEU A 32 7.49 2.84 -5.02
N ASP A 33 8.55 3.36 -4.40
CA ASP A 33 9.60 2.50 -3.86
C ASP A 33 9.06 1.58 -2.76
N ALA A 34 8.25 2.14 -1.87
CA ALA A 34 7.62 1.35 -0.81
C ALA A 34 6.66 0.30 -1.40
N PHE A 35 5.94 0.66 -2.46
CA PHE A 35 5.08 -0.29 -3.16
C PHE A 35 5.90 -1.47 -3.68
N ASP A 36 7.05 -1.19 -4.29
CA ASP A 36 7.92 -2.24 -4.81
C ASP A 36 8.47 -3.13 -3.69
N VAL A 37 8.84 -2.52 -2.56
CA VAL A 37 9.32 -3.27 -1.41
C VAL A 37 8.24 -4.21 -0.89
N LEU A 38 7.00 -3.73 -0.76
CA LEU A 38 5.91 -4.57 -0.29
C LEU A 38 5.56 -5.66 -1.29
N SER A 39 5.65 -5.36 -2.59
CA SER A 39 5.42 -6.36 -3.63
C SER A 39 6.46 -7.47 -3.55
N ASN A 40 7.71 -7.11 -3.35
CA ASN A 40 8.78 -8.09 -3.20
C ASN A 40 8.59 -8.91 -1.93
N GLU A 41 8.16 -8.28 -0.87
CA GLU A 41 7.87 -8.97 0.39
C GLU A 41 6.79 -10.03 0.18
N ALA A 42 5.74 -9.68 -0.54
CA ALA A 42 4.64 -10.60 -0.82
C ALA A 42 5.07 -11.76 -1.71
N GLU A 43 6.07 -11.54 -2.56
CA GLU A 43 6.57 -12.59 -3.46
C GLU A 43 7.59 -13.50 -2.81
N ASN A 44 8.07 -13.14 -1.63
CA ASN A 44 9.07 -13.92 -0.93
C ASN A 44 8.43 -14.98 -0.04
N ASP A 45 9.23 -15.96 0.33
CA ASP A 45 8.74 -17.11 1.08
C ASP A 45 8.21 -16.78 2.47
N ASP A 46 8.65 -15.66 3.02
CA ASP A 46 8.27 -15.30 4.39
C ASP A 46 6.80 -15.00 4.55
N CYS A 47 6.12 -14.65 3.45
CA CYS A 47 4.71 -14.27 3.55
C CYS A 47 3.74 -15.45 3.54
N GLY A 48 4.19 -16.61 3.09
CA GLY A 48 3.34 -17.79 3.06
C GLY A 48 2.34 -17.79 1.91
N GLU A 49 1.40 -18.72 1.97
CA GLU A 49 0.42 -18.90 0.90
C GLU A 49 -0.74 -17.93 1.02
N GLY A 50 -1.35 -17.63 -0.11
CA GLY A 50 -2.52 -16.78 -0.16
C GLY A 50 -2.48 -15.84 -1.34
N VAL A 51 -3.53 -15.06 -1.47
CA VAL A 51 -3.62 -14.02 -2.50
C VAL A 51 -3.36 -12.69 -1.81
N TYR A 52 -2.32 -12.01 -2.26
CA TYR A 52 -1.92 -10.73 -1.70
C TYR A 52 -2.29 -9.61 -2.64
N GLU A 53 -2.66 -8.49 -2.07
CA GLU A 53 -2.92 -7.28 -2.84
C GLU A 53 -2.02 -6.18 -2.31
N VAL A 54 -1.30 -5.52 -3.21
CA VAL A 54 -0.47 -4.38 -2.86
C VAL A 54 -1.11 -3.15 -3.48
N LEU A 55 -1.31 -2.13 -2.67
CA LEU A 55 -1.93 -0.89 -3.09
C LEU A 55 -1.00 0.28 -2.80
N LEU A 56 -1.03 1.26 -3.69
CA LEU A 56 -0.42 2.56 -3.41
C LEU A 56 -1.51 3.59 -3.52
N LEU A 57 -1.78 4.28 -2.43
CA LEU A 57 -2.81 5.31 -2.36
C LEU A 57 -2.16 6.68 -2.21
N ARG A 58 -2.73 7.67 -2.92
CA ARG A 58 -2.38 9.06 -2.71
C ARG A 58 -3.48 9.67 -1.86
N GLU A 59 -3.11 10.08 -0.66
CA GLU A 59 -4.08 10.62 0.29
C GLU A 59 -3.84 12.09 0.49
N THR A 60 -4.92 12.85 0.49
CA THR A 60 -4.89 14.29 0.77
C THR A 60 -5.47 14.49 2.16
N LEU A 61 -4.70 15.12 3.02
CA LEU A 61 -5.10 15.40 4.39
C LEU A 61 -5.27 16.90 4.59
N ASP A 62 -6.19 17.29 5.46
CA ASP A 62 -6.36 18.70 5.79
C ASP A 62 -5.31 19.14 6.80
N ALA A 63 -5.38 20.39 7.25
CA ALA A 63 -4.41 20.94 8.18
C ALA A 63 -4.42 20.22 9.54
N ASN A 64 -5.49 19.54 9.86
CA ASN A 64 -5.64 18.79 11.11
C ASN A 64 -5.25 17.33 10.98
N GLY A 65 -4.86 16.91 9.77
CA GLY A 65 -4.48 15.53 9.52
C GLY A 65 -5.65 14.62 9.16
N ASN A 66 -6.83 15.17 8.92
CA ASN A 66 -7.98 14.39 8.54
C ASN A 66 -7.97 14.08 7.05
N LEU A 67 -8.36 12.87 6.70
CA LEU A 67 -8.40 12.45 5.30
C LEU A 67 -9.52 13.17 4.57
N ILE A 68 -9.16 13.91 3.52
CA ILE A 68 -10.12 14.59 2.65
C ILE A 68 -10.42 13.75 1.43
N LYS A 69 -9.38 13.11 0.87
CA LYS A 69 -9.49 12.42 -0.41
C LYS A 69 -8.46 11.31 -0.48
N SER A 70 -8.86 10.19 -1.05
CA SER A 70 -7.97 9.07 -1.27
C SER A 70 -8.11 8.61 -2.72
N ARG A 71 -6.98 8.30 -3.35
CA ARG A 71 -6.95 7.91 -4.75
C ARG A 71 -5.97 6.79 -4.94
N GLN A 72 -6.40 5.73 -5.61
CA GLN A 72 -5.51 4.62 -5.91
C GLN A 72 -4.58 5.02 -7.06
N VAL A 73 -3.27 4.87 -6.81
CA VAL A 73 -2.24 5.19 -7.79
C VAL A 73 -1.78 3.93 -8.51
N LYS A 74 -1.64 2.84 -7.75
CA LYS A 74 -1.09 1.60 -8.32
C LYS A 74 -1.63 0.42 -7.52
N ARG A 75 -1.76 -0.72 -8.18
CA ARG A 75 -2.29 -1.93 -7.56
C ARG A 75 -1.64 -3.15 -8.20
N ALA A 76 -1.32 -4.14 -7.39
CA ALA A 76 -0.80 -5.41 -7.87
C ALA A 76 -1.45 -6.54 -7.09
N ILE A 77 -1.68 -7.65 -7.77
CA ILE A 77 -2.18 -8.87 -7.13
C ILE A 77 -1.08 -9.90 -7.25
N ILE A 78 -0.76 -10.52 -6.14
CA ILE A 78 0.27 -11.55 -6.08
C ILE A 78 -0.37 -12.81 -5.51
N ASP A 79 -0.53 -13.81 -6.37
CA ASP A 79 -1.17 -15.05 -6.00
C ASP A 79 -0.12 -16.07 -5.61
N ARG A 80 -0.09 -16.43 -4.34
CA ARG A 80 0.80 -17.44 -3.80
C ARG A 80 0.00 -18.63 -3.24
N GLY A 81 -1.17 -18.80 -3.77
CA GLY A 81 -1.96 -19.94 -3.46
C GLY A 81 -1.29 -21.15 -4.06
N ASP A 82 -1.22 -22.11 -3.69
CA ASP A 82 -0.63 -23.15 -4.14
C ASP A 82 -0.74 -23.86 -5.21
N GLU A 83 -0.31 -24.18 -5.50
CA GLU A 83 -0.36 -24.76 -6.37
C GLU A 83 -0.38 -25.97 -6.46
N LEU A 84 -0.54 -26.58 -6.28
CA LEU A 84 -0.41 -27.74 -6.33
C LEU A 84 -0.66 -28.38 -6.91
#